data_0e7f9e880bd8d598a06e33f713c1475e
#
_entry.id   0e7f9e880bd8d598a06e33f713c1475e
#
_cell.length_a   1.000
_cell.length_b   1.000
_cell.length_c   1.000
_cell.angle_alpha   90.00
_cell.angle_beta   90.00
_cell.angle_gamma   90.00
#
_symmetry.space_group_name_H-M   'P 1'
#
loop_
_entity.id
_entity.type
_entity.pdbx_description
1 polymer ?
#
loop_
_entity_poly.entity_id
_entity_poly.type
_entity_poly.pdbx_seq_one_letter_code
_entity_poly.pdbx_strand_id
1 'polypeptide(L)'
;AGAGGPEVVGAHGDAGALARRLASSDAPRKLIATDAVFSMDGDVAPLVALAALAQAHDAWLVVDDAHGFGVLGGGRGTLAELGVASPRIVLMGTLGKAAGVAGAFVAAHPAVVETIVQTARPYLFTTASPPMLAETLRASLVLVRADAWRRERLARHVARFRAGAAGLPW
;
A
#
# COMPACT_ATOMS: atom_id res chain seq x y z
N ALA A 1 -13.30 16.03 12.70
CA ALA A 1 -12.09 16.75 13.07
C ALA A 1 -10.99 16.25 12.15
N GLY A 2 -10.58 17.07 11.18
CA GLY A 2 -9.45 16.76 10.30
C GLY A 2 -8.17 16.63 11.12
N ALA A 3 -7.28 15.72 10.74
CA ALA A 3 -5.94 15.63 11.29
C ALA A 3 -5.17 16.90 10.85
N GLY A 4 -5.27 17.97 11.63
CA GLY A 4 -4.72 19.29 11.32
C GLY A 4 -3.26 19.43 11.71
N GLY A 5 -2.39 18.49 11.31
CA GLY A 5 -0.94 18.68 11.39
C GLY A 5 -0.39 19.24 10.08
N PRO A 6 0.79 19.86 10.07
CA PRO A 6 1.43 20.31 8.85
C PRO A 6 1.75 19.09 7.97
N GLU A 7 1.24 19.09 6.75
CA GLU A 7 1.62 18.14 5.72
C GLU A 7 2.95 18.58 5.09
N VAL A 8 3.89 17.65 4.97
CA VAL A 8 5.18 17.90 4.36
C VAL A 8 5.41 16.89 3.24
N VAL A 9 5.36 17.36 2.01
CA VAL A 9 5.65 16.55 0.81
C VAL A 9 7.17 16.31 0.73
N GLY A 10 7.57 15.04 0.64
CA GLY A 10 8.96 14.62 0.41
C GLY A 10 9.29 14.54 -1.08
N ALA A 11 10.59 14.51 -1.41
CA ALA A 11 11.01 14.13 -2.75
C ALA A 11 10.69 12.65 -3.00
N HIS A 12 10.31 12.32 -4.24
CA HIS A 12 9.93 10.97 -4.64
C HIS A 12 11.03 9.96 -4.32
N GLY A 13 10.69 8.91 -3.57
CA GLY A 13 11.61 7.81 -3.22
C GLY A 13 12.79 8.19 -2.32
N ASP A 14 12.92 9.45 -1.86
CA ASP A 14 14.09 9.91 -1.07
C ASP A 14 13.89 9.67 0.43
N ALA A 15 14.26 8.47 0.89
CA ALA A 15 14.27 8.13 2.31
C ALA A 15 15.25 8.98 3.13
N GLY A 16 16.33 9.48 2.51
CA GLY A 16 17.32 10.35 3.17
C GLY A 16 16.75 11.75 3.47
N ALA A 17 16.00 12.32 2.54
CA ALA A 17 15.29 13.57 2.79
C ALA A 17 14.24 13.41 3.90
N LEU A 18 13.51 12.28 3.91
CA LEU A 18 12.56 11.96 4.98
C LEU A 18 13.26 11.83 6.33
N ALA A 19 14.40 11.15 6.40
CA ALA A 19 15.17 10.98 7.64
C ALA A 19 15.56 12.35 8.26
N ARG A 20 16.07 13.27 7.43
CA ARG A 20 16.40 14.64 7.88
C ARG A 20 15.18 15.38 8.44
N ARG A 21 14.02 15.24 7.79
CA ARG A 21 12.78 15.88 8.24
C ARG A 21 12.26 15.28 9.55
N LEU A 22 12.31 13.97 9.69
CA LEU A 22 11.90 13.29 10.92
C LEU A 22 12.81 13.67 12.10
N ALA A 23 14.11 13.78 11.86
CA ALA A 23 15.09 14.17 12.87
C ALA A 23 14.89 15.63 13.36
N SER A 24 14.43 16.52 12.51
CA SER A 24 14.17 17.93 12.84
C SER A 24 12.74 18.20 13.34
N SER A 25 11.90 17.18 13.45
CA SER A 25 10.49 17.34 13.83
C SER A 25 10.29 17.09 15.33
N ASP A 26 9.78 18.09 16.03
CA ASP A 26 9.37 18.00 17.44
C ASP A 26 7.91 17.54 17.60
N ALA A 27 7.24 17.15 16.51
CA ALA A 27 5.86 16.71 16.56
C ALA A 27 5.70 15.47 17.46
N PRO A 28 4.76 15.47 18.41
CA PRO A 28 4.58 14.36 19.36
C PRO A 28 4.03 13.09 18.71
N ARG A 29 3.41 13.22 17.53
CA ARG A 29 2.91 12.12 16.70
C ARG A 29 3.32 12.34 15.26
N LYS A 30 3.92 11.32 14.67
CA LYS A 30 4.43 11.37 13.30
C LYS A 30 3.78 10.27 12.47
N LEU A 31 3.46 10.59 11.23
CA LEU A 31 2.90 9.65 10.27
C LEU A 31 3.62 9.82 8.93
N ILE A 32 4.11 8.73 8.39
CA ILE A 32 4.70 8.62 7.06
C ILE A 32 3.64 7.98 6.17
N ALA A 33 3.35 8.54 5.01
CA ALA A 33 2.45 7.96 4.03
C ALA A 33 3.16 7.82 2.67
N THR A 34 2.97 6.69 2.01
CA THR A 34 3.54 6.43 0.69
C THR A 34 2.71 5.42 -0.08
N ASP A 35 2.74 5.49 -1.41
CA ASP A 35 2.40 4.35 -2.25
C ASP A 35 3.49 3.29 -2.10
N ALA A 36 3.13 2.01 -2.19
CA ALA A 36 4.09 0.91 -2.25
C ALA A 36 4.66 0.75 -3.66
N VAL A 37 3.80 0.89 -4.67
CA VAL A 37 4.13 0.94 -6.09
C VAL A 37 3.49 2.20 -6.66
N PHE A 38 4.29 3.12 -7.18
CA PHE A 38 3.80 4.37 -7.73
C PHE A 38 3.13 4.16 -9.07
N SER A 39 1.91 4.68 -9.22
CA SER A 39 1.04 4.40 -10.36
C SER A 39 1.55 4.95 -11.69
N MET A 40 2.29 6.06 -11.67
CA MET A 40 2.77 6.71 -12.91
C MET A 40 4.07 6.11 -13.39
N ASP A 41 5.04 5.93 -12.52
CA ASP A 41 6.39 5.49 -12.89
C ASP A 41 6.56 3.97 -12.73
N GLY A 42 5.71 3.32 -11.95
CA GLY A 42 5.74 1.87 -11.73
C GLY A 42 6.90 1.42 -10.86
N ASP A 43 7.60 2.33 -10.21
CA ASP A 43 8.68 2.04 -9.27
C ASP A 43 8.15 1.69 -7.89
N VAL A 44 8.99 1.04 -7.10
CA VAL A 44 8.66 0.57 -5.76
C VAL A 44 9.29 1.49 -4.73
N ALA A 45 8.48 1.93 -3.77
CA ALA A 45 8.97 2.74 -2.65
C ALA A 45 10.03 1.99 -1.82
N PRO A 46 10.98 2.69 -1.20
CA PRO A 46 12.02 2.10 -0.37
C PRO A 46 11.48 1.66 1.00
N LEU A 47 10.46 0.76 1.01
CA LEU A 47 9.68 0.40 2.19
C LEU A 47 10.51 -0.15 3.35
N VAL A 48 11.63 -0.83 3.07
CA VAL A 48 12.55 -1.31 4.11
C VAL A 48 13.13 -0.13 4.88
N ALA A 49 13.62 0.89 4.17
CA ALA A 49 14.16 2.10 4.80
C ALA A 49 13.07 2.92 5.51
N LEU A 50 11.90 3.04 4.90
CA LEU A 50 10.76 3.77 5.50
C LEU A 50 10.27 3.10 6.78
N ALA A 51 10.20 1.77 6.82
CA ALA A 51 9.84 1.02 8.04
C ALA A 51 10.88 1.20 9.15
N ALA A 52 12.17 1.20 8.81
CA ALA A 52 13.24 1.48 9.76
C ALA A 52 13.16 2.91 10.33
N LEU A 53 12.90 3.90 9.48
CA LEU A 53 12.68 5.29 9.91
C LEU A 53 11.44 5.44 10.80
N ALA A 54 10.34 4.80 10.44
CA ALA A 54 9.12 4.79 11.25
C ALA A 54 9.40 4.23 12.66
N GLN A 55 10.16 3.14 12.75
CA GLN A 55 10.57 2.56 14.02
C GLN A 55 11.49 3.49 14.83
N ALA A 56 12.50 4.09 14.18
CA ALA A 56 13.50 4.95 14.84
C ALA A 56 12.90 6.26 15.39
N HIS A 57 11.87 6.78 14.72
CA HIS A 57 11.26 8.08 15.06
C HIS A 57 9.88 7.97 15.71
N ASP A 58 9.49 6.80 16.20
CA ASP A 58 8.16 6.55 16.80
C ASP A 58 7.01 6.99 15.91
N ALA A 59 7.12 6.75 14.60
CA ALA A 59 6.13 7.12 13.59
C ALA A 59 5.28 5.93 13.14
N TRP A 60 4.08 6.19 12.66
CA TRP A 60 3.29 5.24 11.89
C TRP A 60 3.68 5.31 10.41
N LEU A 61 3.63 4.17 9.72
CA LEU A 61 3.85 4.08 8.29
C LEU A 61 2.58 3.59 7.60
N VAL A 62 1.92 4.48 6.88
CA VAL A 62 0.76 4.16 6.02
C VAL A 62 1.29 3.80 4.64
N VAL A 63 0.95 2.61 4.18
CA VAL A 63 1.38 2.06 2.89
C VAL A 63 0.15 1.80 2.02
N ASP A 64 0.01 2.53 0.93
CA ASP A 64 -0.98 2.22 -0.10
C ASP A 64 -0.40 1.19 -1.08
N ASP A 65 -0.86 -0.04 -0.97
CA ASP A 65 -0.44 -1.16 -1.81
C ASP A 65 -1.48 -1.50 -2.90
N ALA A 66 -2.21 -0.51 -3.36
CA ALA A 66 -3.26 -0.70 -4.37
C ALA A 66 -2.72 -1.32 -5.67
N HIS A 67 -1.46 -1.08 -6.02
CA HIS A 67 -0.82 -1.62 -7.22
C HIS A 67 -0.01 -2.89 -6.98
N GLY A 68 0.43 -3.18 -5.75
CA GLY A 68 1.19 -4.38 -5.43
C GLY A 68 0.32 -5.56 -4.99
N PHE A 69 -0.80 -5.30 -4.30
CA PHE A 69 -1.74 -6.33 -3.87
C PHE A 69 -2.24 -7.17 -5.05
N GLY A 70 -2.18 -8.49 -4.92
CA GLY A 70 -2.55 -9.44 -5.97
C GLY A 70 -1.48 -9.65 -7.05
N VAL A 71 -0.42 -8.83 -7.10
CA VAL A 71 0.65 -8.84 -8.11
C VAL A 71 1.98 -9.28 -7.52
N LEU A 72 2.48 -8.59 -6.49
CA LEU A 72 3.76 -8.83 -5.85
C LEU A 72 3.64 -9.77 -4.65
N GLY A 73 4.76 -10.29 -4.15
CA GLY A 73 4.84 -11.11 -2.95
C GLY A 73 3.99 -12.38 -2.99
N GLY A 74 3.92 -13.03 -4.15
CA GLY A 74 3.04 -14.17 -4.34
C GLY A 74 1.54 -13.82 -4.28
N GLY A 75 1.19 -12.57 -4.56
CA GLY A 75 -0.17 -12.01 -4.48
C GLY A 75 -0.51 -11.38 -3.13
N ARG A 76 0.41 -11.42 -2.17
CA ARG A 76 0.23 -10.82 -0.83
C ARG A 76 0.62 -9.34 -0.77
N GLY A 77 1.15 -8.79 -1.85
CA GLY A 77 1.52 -7.40 -1.98
C GLY A 77 3.00 -7.09 -1.73
N THR A 78 3.33 -5.81 -1.82
CA THR A 78 4.72 -5.31 -1.85
C THR A 78 5.45 -5.52 -0.52
N LEU A 79 4.77 -5.39 0.62
CA LEU A 79 5.39 -5.67 1.93
C LEU A 79 5.87 -7.12 2.02
N ALA A 80 5.07 -8.08 1.50
CA ALA A 80 5.45 -9.48 1.48
C ALA A 80 6.59 -9.76 0.48
N GLU A 81 6.62 -9.06 -0.65
CA GLU A 81 7.71 -9.14 -1.63
C GLU A 81 9.05 -8.73 -1.02
N LEU A 82 9.04 -7.67 -0.22
CA LEU A 82 10.24 -7.10 0.39
C LEU A 82 10.57 -7.67 1.77
N GLY A 83 9.73 -8.58 2.30
CA GLY A 83 9.91 -9.16 3.64
C GLY A 83 9.77 -8.13 4.77
N VAL A 84 8.99 -7.07 4.56
CA VAL A 84 8.80 -5.99 5.53
C VAL A 84 7.60 -6.30 6.42
N ALA A 85 7.82 -6.29 7.73
CA ALA A 85 6.77 -6.44 8.75
C ALA A 85 7.06 -5.53 9.94
N SER A 86 6.05 -4.81 10.42
CA SER A 86 6.15 -3.97 11.63
C SER A 86 4.74 -3.72 12.19
N PRO A 87 4.57 -3.70 13.52
CA PRO A 87 3.30 -3.34 14.14
C PRO A 87 2.90 -1.87 13.90
N ARG A 88 3.82 -1.05 13.40
CA ARG A 88 3.59 0.37 13.05
C ARG A 88 3.13 0.57 11.61
N ILE A 89 2.96 -0.50 10.84
CA ILE A 89 2.45 -0.39 9.46
C ILE A 89 0.93 -0.41 9.47
N VAL A 90 0.36 0.52 8.72
CA VAL A 90 -1.05 0.56 8.33
C VAL A 90 -1.09 0.31 6.83
N LEU A 91 -1.42 -0.92 6.44
CA LEU A 91 -1.52 -1.31 5.05
C LEU A 91 -2.91 -0.99 4.51
N MET A 92 -2.99 -0.28 3.40
CA MET A 92 -4.20 -0.12 2.60
C MET A 92 -4.05 -0.88 1.28
N GLY A 93 -5.13 -1.48 0.83
CA GLY A 93 -5.20 -2.08 -0.50
C GLY A 93 -6.57 -1.89 -1.12
N THR A 94 -6.63 -1.88 -2.46
CA THR A 94 -7.88 -1.80 -3.20
C THR A 94 -8.32 -3.17 -3.74
N LEU A 95 -9.60 -3.39 -3.77
CA LEU A 95 -10.23 -4.57 -4.36
C LEU A 95 -10.69 -4.33 -5.80
N GLY A 96 -10.56 -3.09 -6.29
CA GLY A 96 -10.97 -2.68 -7.63
C GLY A 96 -9.92 -2.89 -8.74
N LYS A 97 -8.71 -3.34 -8.39
CA LYS A 97 -7.62 -3.59 -9.35
C LYS A 97 -7.41 -5.10 -9.55
N ALA A 98 -6.36 -5.68 -9.01
CA ALA A 98 -6.04 -7.10 -9.22
C ALA A 98 -7.14 -8.06 -8.71
N ALA A 99 -7.86 -7.72 -7.67
CA ALA A 99 -8.97 -8.53 -7.19
C ALA A 99 -10.23 -8.46 -8.09
N GLY A 100 -10.33 -7.45 -8.99
CA GLY A 100 -11.38 -7.37 -10.01
C GLY A 100 -12.81 -7.17 -9.47
N VAL A 101 -12.95 -6.60 -8.27
CA VAL A 101 -14.23 -6.37 -7.62
C VAL A 101 -14.38 -4.87 -7.31
N ALA A 102 -14.85 -4.49 -6.16
CA ALA A 102 -14.94 -3.12 -5.68
C ALA A 102 -14.65 -3.06 -4.19
N GLY A 103 -14.24 -1.88 -3.73
CA GLY A 103 -13.94 -1.63 -2.33
C GLY A 103 -12.44 -1.52 -2.02
N ALA A 104 -12.14 -1.42 -0.75
CA ALA A 104 -10.79 -1.34 -0.21
C ALA A 104 -10.76 -1.99 1.18
N PHE A 105 -9.55 -2.22 1.68
CA PHE A 105 -9.34 -2.73 3.02
C PHE A 105 -8.18 -1.99 3.69
N VAL A 106 -8.22 -2.00 5.01
CA VAL A 106 -7.08 -1.61 5.85
C VAL A 106 -6.71 -2.79 6.73
N ALA A 107 -5.43 -3.11 6.77
CA ALA A 107 -4.84 -4.09 7.66
C ALA A 107 -3.78 -3.41 8.53
N ALA A 108 -3.97 -3.44 9.86
CA ALA A 108 -3.11 -2.75 10.81
C ALA A 108 -3.22 -3.40 12.20
N HIS A 109 -2.50 -2.82 13.17
CA HIS A 109 -2.68 -3.19 14.57
C HIS A 109 -4.17 -3.06 14.98
N PRO A 110 -4.75 -4.01 15.76
CA PRO A 110 -6.17 -4.02 16.11
C PRO A 110 -6.71 -2.68 16.64
N ALA A 111 -5.95 -1.98 17.49
CA ALA A 111 -6.35 -0.67 18.02
C ALA A 111 -6.51 0.40 16.93
N VAL A 112 -5.70 0.35 15.86
CA VAL A 112 -5.82 1.26 14.71
C VAL A 112 -7.07 0.93 13.91
N VAL A 113 -7.32 -0.36 13.63
CA VAL A 113 -8.52 -0.80 12.92
C VAL A 113 -9.77 -0.42 13.70
N GLU A 114 -9.81 -0.67 15.00
CA GLU A 114 -10.94 -0.28 15.86
C GLU A 114 -11.16 1.24 15.83
N THR A 115 -10.09 2.04 15.91
CA THR A 115 -10.20 3.49 15.81
C THR A 115 -10.82 3.91 14.47
N ILE A 116 -10.40 3.30 13.34
CA ILE A 116 -10.97 3.58 12.02
C ILE A 116 -12.45 3.22 11.99
N VAL A 117 -12.83 2.05 12.49
CA VAL A 117 -14.23 1.60 12.54
C VAL A 117 -15.11 2.56 13.32
N GLN A 118 -14.61 3.11 14.44
CA GLN A 118 -15.38 3.99 15.31
C GLN A 118 -15.37 5.46 14.89
N THR A 119 -14.43 5.90 14.07
CA THR A 119 -14.24 7.34 13.80
C THR A 119 -14.25 7.72 12.33
N ALA A 120 -14.00 6.78 11.41
CA ALA A 120 -13.92 7.09 9.98
C ALA A 120 -15.33 7.35 9.40
N ARG A 121 -15.64 8.61 9.14
CA ARG A 121 -16.94 9.02 8.58
C ARG A 121 -17.33 8.27 7.30
N PRO A 122 -16.41 8.06 6.32
CA PRO A 122 -16.74 7.29 5.11
C PRO A 122 -17.15 5.84 5.40
N TYR A 123 -16.69 5.26 6.50
CA TYR A 123 -17.08 3.93 6.93
C TYR A 123 -18.40 3.94 7.70
N LEU A 124 -18.55 4.83 8.68
CA LEU A 124 -19.71 4.91 9.57
C LEU A 124 -21.02 5.24 8.83
N PHE A 125 -20.95 6.11 7.82
CA PHE A 125 -22.12 6.63 7.12
C PHE A 125 -22.32 6.04 5.71
N THR A 126 -21.66 4.92 5.43
CA THR A 126 -21.80 4.19 4.16
C THR A 126 -22.77 3.03 4.33
N THR A 127 -23.65 2.83 3.34
CA THR A 127 -24.48 1.64 3.24
C THR A 127 -23.63 0.41 2.99
N ALA A 128 -24.00 -0.72 3.60
CA ALA A 128 -23.31 -1.99 3.38
C ALA A 128 -23.29 -2.39 1.90
N SER A 129 -22.16 -2.93 1.46
CA SER A 129 -22.00 -3.46 0.10
C SER A 129 -22.94 -4.66 -0.12
N PRO A 130 -23.45 -4.86 -1.34
CA PRO A 130 -24.23 -6.03 -1.66
C PRO A 130 -23.50 -7.35 -1.35
N PRO A 131 -24.16 -8.37 -0.76
CA PRO A 131 -23.53 -9.63 -0.40
C PRO A 131 -22.84 -10.34 -1.57
N MET A 132 -23.35 -10.17 -2.80
CA MET A 132 -22.73 -10.74 -4.01
C MET A 132 -21.30 -10.24 -4.24
N LEU A 133 -20.99 -9.00 -3.86
CA LEU A 133 -19.60 -8.49 -3.96
C LEU A 133 -18.67 -9.21 -2.97
N ALA A 134 -19.16 -9.55 -1.79
CA ALA A 134 -18.37 -10.31 -0.81
C ALA A 134 -18.08 -11.73 -1.31
N GLU A 135 -19.06 -12.42 -1.90
CA GLU A 135 -18.85 -13.76 -2.46
C GLU A 135 -17.96 -13.72 -3.71
N THR A 136 -18.12 -12.73 -4.58
CA THR A 136 -17.21 -12.54 -5.73
C THR A 136 -15.79 -12.30 -5.27
N LEU A 137 -15.59 -11.49 -4.22
CA LEU A 137 -14.28 -11.25 -3.63
C LEU A 137 -13.67 -12.52 -3.04
N ARG A 138 -14.46 -13.33 -2.32
CA ARG A 138 -13.98 -14.62 -1.79
C ARG A 138 -13.47 -15.53 -2.90
N ALA A 139 -14.21 -15.67 -3.99
CA ALA A 139 -13.80 -16.43 -5.17
C ALA A 139 -12.53 -15.85 -5.81
N SER A 140 -12.46 -14.53 -5.97
CA SER A 140 -11.28 -13.85 -6.50
C SER A 140 -10.04 -14.08 -5.64
N LEU A 141 -10.14 -14.00 -4.32
CA LEU A 141 -9.01 -14.24 -3.40
C LEU A 141 -8.51 -15.69 -3.46
N VAL A 142 -9.38 -16.68 -3.73
CA VAL A 142 -8.96 -18.07 -4.00
C VAL A 142 -8.09 -18.11 -5.26
N LEU A 143 -8.50 -17.44 -6.34
CA LEU A 143 -7.73 -17.37 -7.58
C LEU A 143 -6.39 -16.63 -7.38
N VAL A 144 -6.39 -15.51 -6.66
CA VAL A 144 -5.16 -14.76 -6.34
C VAL A 144 -4.15 -15.65 -5.61
N ARG A 145 -4.60 -16.53 -4.73
CA ARG A 145 -3.74 -17.46 -4.00
C ARG A 145 -3.27 -18.63 -4.85
N ALA A 146 -4.17 -19.22 -5.64
CA ALA A 146 -3.91 -20.47 -6.37
C ALA A 146 -3.21 -20.25 -7.71
N ASP A 147 -3.56 -19.19 -8.44
CA ASP A 147 -3.19 -18.99 -9.84
C ASP A 147 -1.88 -18.20 -10.00
N ALA A 148 -0.75 -18.76 -9.60
CA ALA A 148 0.56 -18.14 -9.79
C ALA A 148 0.86 -17.81 -11.27
N TRP A 149 0.36 -18.64 -12.18
CA TRP A 149 0.56 -18.48 -13.62
C TRP A 149 0.10 -17.11 -14.17
N ARG A 150 -0.91 -16.49 -13.55
CA ARG A 150 -1.40 -15.15 -13.95
C ARG A 150 -0.33 -14.09 -13.70
N ARG A 151 0.31 -14.13 -12.53
CA ARG A 151 1.41 -13.21 -12.15
C ARG A 151 2.64 -13.45 -13.04
N GLU A 152 2.98 -14.70 -13.29
CA GLU A 152 4.07 -15.06 -14.20
C GLU A 152 3.81 -14.56 -15.61
N ARG A 153 2.57 -14.69 -16.10
CA ARG A 153 2.17 -14.18 -17.42
C ARG A 153 2.29 -12.65 -17.47
N LEU A 154 1.82 -11.95 -16.43
CA LEU A 154 1.98 -10.50 -16.31
C LEU A 154 3.45 -10.09 -16.34
N ALA A 155 4.30 -10.74 -15.55
CA ALA A 155 5.73 -10.46 -15.53
C ALA A 155 6.39 -10.64 -16.91
N ARG A 156 6.04 -11.72 -17.64
CA ARG A 156 6.52 -11.92 -19.01
C ARG A 156 6.05 -10.81 -19.97
N HIS A 157 4.80 -10.35 -19.85
CA HIS A 157 4.30 -9.24 -20.68
C HIS A 157 5.03 -7.93 -20.37
N VAL A 158 5.25 -7.62 -19.09
CA VAL A 158 6.02 -6.43 -18.66
C VAL A 158 7.45 -6.49 -19.21
N ALA A 159 8.13 -7.63 -19.05
CA ALA A 159 9.49 -7.82 -19.57
C ALA A 159 9.54 -7.65 -21.10
N ARG A 160 8.58 -8.24 -21.83
CA ARG A 160 8.49 -8.09 -23.29
C ARG A 160 8.25 -6.65 -23.71
N PHE A 161 7.34 -5.95 -23.03
CA PHE A 161 7.06 -4.54 -23.30
C PHE A 161 8.31 -3.67 -23.09
N ARG A 162 8.96 -3.81 -21.94
CA ARG A 162 10.19 -3.05 -21.61
C ARG A 162 11.31 -3.31 -22.61
N ALA A 163 11.50 -4.57 -23.03
CA ALA A 163 12.51 -4.91 -24.05
C ALA A 163 12.19 -4.27 -25.40
N GLY A 164 10.91 -4.25 -25.81
CA GLY A 164 10.49 -3.62 -27.07
C GLY A 164 10.50 -2.08 -27.03
N ALA A 165 10.41 -1.49 -25.85
CA ALA A 165 10.37 -0.04 -25.63
C ALA A 165 11.73 0.55 -25.24
N ALA A 166 12.80 -0.24 -25.15
CA ALA A 166 14.10 0.20 -24.62
C ALA A 166 14.78 1.35 -25.41
N GLY A 167 14.32 1.66 -26.61
CA GLY A 167 14.83 2.77 -27.43
C GLY A 167 13.93 4.02 -27.46
N LEU A 168 12.84 4.02 -26.69
CA LEU A 168 11.93 5.15 -26.63
C LEU A 168 12.39 6.16 -25.57
N PRO A 169 12.31 7.48 -25.85
CA PRO A 169 12.53 8.50 -24.83
C PRO A 169 11.36 8.47 -23.84
N TRP A 170 11.64 8.29 -22.59
CA TRP A 170 10.68 8.38 -21.46
C TRP A 170 10.86 9.68 -20.73
#